data_3689c6ec50f91eb4bcb31ebef493f696
#
_entry.id   3689c6ec50f91eb4bcb31ebef493f696
#
_cell.length_a   1.000
_cell.length_b   1.000
_cell.length_c   1.000
_cell.angle_alpha   90.00
_cell.angle_beta   90.00
_cell.angle_gamma   90.00
#
_symmetry.space_group_name_H-M   'P 1'
#
loop_
_entity.id
_entity.type
_entity.pdbx_description
1 polymer ?
#
loop_
_entity_poly.entity_id
_entity_poly.type
_entity_poly.pdbx_seq_one_letter_code
_entity_poly.pdbx_strand_id
1 'polypeptide(L)'
;ALPAALAAALLLGLWIAQRQLPQGDAHGPTVAAAQGGVAEGALAQALTQQLSGQSQGSVRIGLSFRDHDGHYCRTFALPSASAGLTCQRDGAWRVELLVPAGERHDGGGMRMAASPMPAAVLQAVDARIAGEALDADGEQRARARGWR
;
A
#
# COMPACT_ATOMS: atom_id res chain seq x y z
N ALA A 1 6.11 -57.13 -30.32
CA ALA A 1 6.22 -55.70 -30.53
C ALA A 1 5.21 -54.97 -29.64
N LEU A 2 5.62 -54.47 -28.52
CA LEU A 2 4.77 -53.67 -27.62
C LEU A 2 4.93 -52.17 -27.98
N PRO A 3 3.82 -51.45 -28.10
CA PRO A 3 3.89 -50.04 -28.44
C PRO A 3 4.36 -49.21 -27.25
N ALA A 4 5.49 -48.59 -27.41
CA ALA A 4 6.03 -47.56 -26.47
C ALA A 4 5.25 -46.26 -26.49
N ALA A 5 4.04 -46.26 -26.95
CA ALA A 5 3.23 -45.06 -27.21
C ALA A 5 2.35 -44.62 -26.01
N LEU A 6 2.23 -45.45 -24.97
CA LEU A 6 1.35 -45.13 -23.83
C LEU A 6 2.00 -44.41 -22.67
N ALA A 7 3.32 -44.31 -22.63
CA ALA A 7 4.02 -43.62 -21.54
C ALA A 7 4.15 -42.09 -21.76
N ALA A 8 4.02 -41.61 -22.99
CA ALA A 8 4.17 -40.18 -23.28
C ALA A 8 2.93 -39.33 -22.94
N ALA A 9 1.75 -39.95 -22.91
CA ALA A 9 0.50 -39.23 -22.66
C ALA A 9 0.29 -38.85 -21.18
N LEU A 10 0.89 -39.60 -20.26
CA LEU A 10 0.76 -39.34 -18.81
C LEU A 10 1.65 -38.19 -18.33
N LEU A 11 2.78 -37.95 -18.99
CA LEU A 11 3.68 -36.87 -18.61
C LEU A 11 3.22 -35.50 -19.12
N LEU A 12 2.50 -35.45 -20.23
CA LEU A 12 1.92 -34.20 -20.72
C LEU A 12 0.70 -33.75 -19.88
N GLY A 13 -0.07 -34.71 -19.37
CA GLY A 13 -1.20 -34.39 -18.50
C GLY A 13 -0.79 -33.76 -17.16
N LEU A 14 0.34 -34.20 -16.61
CA LEU A 14 0.85 -33.68 -15.35
C LEU A 14 1.42 -32.26 -15.48
N TRP A 15 1.95 -31.93 -16.63
CA TRP A 15 2.53 -30.61 -16.92
C TRP A 15 1.46 -29.53 -17.13
N ILE A 16 0.30 -29.91 -17.66
CA ILE A 16 -0.82 -28.99 -17.87
C ILE A 16 -1.59 -28.76 -16.57
N ALA A 17 -1.66 -29.77 -15.69
CA ALA A 17 -2.32 -29.64 -14.39
C ALA A 17 -1.61 -28.66 -13.44
N GLN A 18 -0.32 -28.45 -13.60
CA GLN A 18 0.43 -27.49 -12.77
C GLN A 18 0.26 -26.02 -13.22
N ARG A 19 -0.31 -25.78 -14.39
CA ARG A 19 -0.57 -24.42 -14.88
C ARG A 19 -1.97 -23.88 -14.56
N GLN A 20 -2.81 -24.71 -13.95
CA GLN A 20 -4.17 -24.34 -13.54
C GLN A 20 -4.35 -24.36 -12.04
N LEU A 21 -3.33 -23.94 -11.30
CA LEU A 21 -3.59 -23.41 -9.95
C LEU A 21 -4.42 -22.14 -10.15
N PRO A 22 -5.62 -22.05 -9.56
CA PRO A 22 -6.32 -20.79 -9.56
C PRO A 22 -5.39 -19.80 -8.87
N GLN A 23 -4.84 -18.90 -9.64
CA GLN A 23 -4.31 -17.67 -9.10
C GLN A 23 -5.53 -16.98 -8.52
N GLY A 24 -5.66 -17.04 -7.20
CA GLY A 24 -6.69 -16.31 -6.52
C GLY A 24 -6.66 -14.89 -7.04
N ASP A 25 -7.80 -14.44 -7.50
CA ASP A 25 -7.99 -13.07 -7.99
C ASP A 25 -7.66 -12.11 -6.85
N ALA A 26 -6.38 -11.77 -6.70
CA ALA A 26 -5.94 -10.71 -5.83
C ALA A 26 -6.29 -9.38 -6.49
N HIS A 27 -7.58 -9.11 -6.63
CA HIS A 27 -8.11 -7.82 -7.08
C HIS A 27 -8.19 -6.88 -5.88
N GLY A 28 -7.04 -6.32 -5.50
CA GLY A 28 -7.01 -5.32 -4.46
C GLY A 28 -5.58 -4.85 -4.20
N PRO A 29 -5.39 -3.66 -3.61
CA PRO A 29 -4.09 -3.24 -3.14
C PRO A 29 -3.65 -4.23 -2.06
N THR A 30 -2.67 -5.05 -2.41
CA THR A 30 -2.14 -6.03 -1.48
C THR A 30 -1.23 -5.31 -0.51
N VAL A 31 -1.68 -5.17 0.71
CA VAL A 31 -0.78 -4.91 1.83
C VAL A 31 -0.33 -6.28 2.32
N ALA A 32 0.90 -6.62 2.09
CA ALA A 32 1.45 -7.90 2.48
C ALA A 32 1.60 -8.01 3.98
N ALA A 33 0.55 -8.10 4.70
CA ALA A 33 0.49 -8.26 6.13
C ALA A 33 0.35 -6.97 6.95
N ALA A 34 -0.12 -7.16 8.14
CA ALA A 34 -0.16 -6.27 9.27
C ALA A 34 1.13 -5.46 9.48
N GLN A 35 1.17 -4.63 10.45
CA GLN A 35 2.31 -3.82 10.88
C GLN A 35 3.66 -4.55 10.72
N GLY A 36 4.63 -3.87 10.12
CA GLY A 36 5.96 -4.41 9.85
C GLY A 36 6.13 -5.08 8.49
N GLY A 37 5.04 -5.30 7.75
CA GLY A 37 5.09 -5.81 6.38
C GLY A 37 5.57 -4.77 5.36
N VAL A 38 5.90 -5.23 4.18
CA VAL A 38 6.26 -4.39 3.04
C VAL A 38 5.01 -4.16 2.19
N ALA A 39 4.78 -2.91 1.80
CA ALA A 39 3.72 -2.58 0.87
C ALA A 39 4.03 -3.16 -0.52
N GLU A 40 3.05 -3.78 -1.14
CA GLU A 40 3.16 -4.43 -2.44
C GLU A 40 2.05 -3.98 -3.39
N GLY A 41 2.20 -4.30 -4.68
CA GLY A 41 1.17 -4.09 -5.68
C GLY A 41 0.77 -2.63 -5.84
N ALA A 42 -0.54 -2.38 -5.92
CA ALA A 42 -1.10 -1.04 -6.13
C ALA A 42 -0.74 -0.05 -5.02
N LEU A 43 -0.62 -0.51 -3.77
CA LEU A 43 -0.19 0.35 -2.66
C LEU A 43 1.26 0.82 -2.85
N ALA A 44 2.18 -0.08 -3.13
CA ALA A 44 3.59 0.28 -3.37
C ALA A 44 3.74 1.24 -4.55
N GLN A 45 2.99 1.00 -5.62
CA GLN A 45 2.97 1.87 -6.79
C GLN A 45 2.44 3.27 -6.46
N ALA A 46 1.34 3.36 -5.73
CA ALA A 46 0.78 4.64 -5.30
C ALA A 46 1.74 5.41 -4.39
N LEU A 47 2.35 4.73 -3.42
CA LEU A 47 3.34 5.34 -2.52
C LEU A 47 4.56 5.88 -3.27
N THR A 48 4.96 5.24 -4.35
CA THR A 48 6.13 5.64 -5.14
C THR A 48 5.82 6.75 -6.13
N GLN A 49 4.64 6.75 -6.74
CA GLN A 49 4.35 7.60 -7.90
C GLN A 49 3.32 8.68 -7.66
N GLN A 50 2.37 8.46 -6.76
CA GLN A 50 1.25 9.36 -6.56
C GLN A 50 1.64 10.53 -5.66
N LEU A 51 1.23 11.74 -6.04
CA LEU A 51 1.35 12.92 -5.16
C LEU A 51 0.15 12.99 -4.21
N SER A 52 0.35 13.60 -3.05
CA SER A 52 -0.74 13.87 -2.12
C SER A 52 -1.83 14.72 -2.76
N GLY A 53 -3.07 14.42 -2.44
CA GLY A 53 -4.22 15.13 -2.98
C GLY A 53 -4.62 14.73 -4.39
N GLN A 54 -3.87 13.89 -5.07
CA GLN A 54 -4.28 13.30 -6.35
C GLN A 54 -5.13 12.06 -6.09
N SER A 55 -6.31 12.01 -6.68
CA SER A 55 -7.17 10.84 -6.64
C SER A 55 -7.00 10.02 -7.92
N GLN A 56 -5.92 9.25 -7.98
CA GLN A 56 -5.72 8.27 -9.05
C GLN A 56 -5.79 6.86 -8.45
N GLY A 57 -6.73 6.06 -8.96
CA GLY A 57 -6.92 4.70 -8.49
C GLY A 57 -7.62 4.61 -7.14
N SER A 58 -7.51 3.46 -6.51
CA SER A 58 -8.20 3.10 -5.28
C SER A 58 -7.45 3.51 -4.00
N VAL A 59 -6.16 3.75 -4.09
CA VAL A 59 -5.33 4.16 -2.96
C VAL A 59 -5.27 5.69 -2.89
N ARG A 60 -5.52 6.24 -1.73
CA ARG A 60 -5.35 7.67 -1.47
C ARG A 60 -4.10 7.89 -0.65
N ILE A 61 -3.24 8.78 -1.13
CA ILE A 61 -2.07 9.23 -0.40
C ILE A 61 -2.44 10.53 0.33
N GLY A 62 -2.15 10.58 1.62
CA GLY A 62 -2.40 11.74 2.44
C GLY A 62 -1.15 12.61 2.60
N LEU A 63 -0.51 12.57 3.75
CA LEU A 63 0.69 13.36 4.04
C LEU A 63 1.95 12.63 3.60
N SER A 64 2.95 13.43 3.19
CA SER A 64 4.32 12.97 2.99
C SER A 64 5.25 13.81 3.86
N PHE A 65 6.19 13.20 4.54
CA PHE A 65 7.09 13.87 5.46
C PHE A 65 8.39 13.09 5.63
N ARG A 66 9.36 13.68 6.32
CA ARG A 66 10.57 12.97 6.77
C ARG A 66 10.49 12.71 8.25
N ASP A 67 10.91 11.53 8.66
CA ASP A 67 11.05 11.19 10.07
C ASP A 67 12.36 11.73 10.65
N HIS A 68 12.55 11.55 11.96
CA HIS A 68 13.75 12.01 12.65
C HIS A 68 15.03 11.32 12.18
N ASP A 69 14.93 10.15 11.57
CA ASP A 69 16.07 9.42 11.00
C ASP A 69 16.32 9.78 9.51
N GLY A 70 15.50 10.67 8.97
CA GLY A 70 15.61 11.17 7.60
C GLY A 70 14.94 10.31 6.54
N HIS A 71 14.16 9.29 6.94
CA HIS A 71 13.38 8.49 5.99
C HIS A 71 12.12 9.22 5.55
N TYR A 72 11.74 9.02 4.30
CA TYR A 72 10.45 9.51 3.82
C TYR A 72 9.33 8.60 4.30
N CYS A 73 8.30 9.19 4.84
CA CYS A 73 7.10 8.52 5.30
C CYS A 73 5.87 9.09 4.60
N ARG A 74 4.88 8.25 4.36
CA ARG A 74 3.63 8.64 3.71
C ARG A 74 2.44 7.96 4.36
N THR A 75 1.37 8.71 4.58
CA THR A 75 0.09 8.15 5.01
C THR A 75 -0.73 7.71 3.81
N PHE A 76 -1.55 6.70 3.98
CA PHE A 76 -2.41 6.17 2.93
C PHE A 76 -3.77 5.73 3.47
N ALA A 77 -4.74 5.68 2.58
CA ALA A 77 -6.05 5.10 2.85
C ALA A 77 -6.42 4.13 1.73
N LEU A 78 -7.00 3.01 2.12
CA LEU A 78 -7.41 1.93 1.22
C LEU A 78 -8.93 1.89 1.08
N PRO A 79 -9.46 1.38 -0.05
CA PRO A 79 -10.91 1.24 -0.24
C PRO A 79 -11.55 0.25 0.74
N SER A 80 -10.78 -0.67 1.31
CA SER A 80 -11.21 -1.62 2.34
C SER A 80 -11.50 -0.99 3.71
N ALA A 81 -11.64 0.33 3.77
CA ALA A 81 -11.82 1.09 5.00
C ALA A 81 -10.65 0.87 6.00
N SER A 82 -9.44 0.83 5.51
CA SER A 82 -8.21 0.81 6.30
C SER A 82 -7.34 1.99 5.94
N ALA A 83 -6.58 2.48 6.88
CA ALA A 83 -5.61 3.54 6.68
C ALA A 83 -4.33 3.25 7.45
N GLY A 84 -3.25 3.86 7.04
CA GLY A 84 -1.98 3.57 7.69
C GLY A 84 -0.87 4.55 7.39
N LEU A 85 0.29 4.22 7.88
CA LEU A 85 1.53 4.95 7.72
C LEU A 85 2.60 4.00 7.20
N THR A 86 3.32 4.42 6.18
CA THR A 86 4.49 3.74 5.66
C THR A 86 5.70 4.63 5.74
N CYS A 87 6.87 4.03 5.93
CA CYS A 87 8.15 4.72 5.79
C CYS A 87 9.04 3.92 4.84
N GLN A 88 9.80 4.63 4.00
CA GLN A 88 10.72 3.98 3.11
C GLN A 88 12.01 3.63 3.84
N ARG A 89 12.35 2.35 3.82
CA ARG A 89 13.60 1.81 4.38
C ARG A 89 14.16 0.77 3.42
N ASP A 90 15.45 0.87 3.14
CA ASP A 90 16.15 -0.11 2.28
C ASP A 90 15.50 -0.31 0.90
N GLY A 91 14.96 0.77 0.33
CA GLY A 91 14.32 0.73 -0.99
C GLY A 91 12.89 0.16 -1.00
N ALA A 92 12.29 -0.10 0.15
CA ALA A 92 10.94 -0.63 0.29
C ALA A 92 10.07 0.24 1.22
N TRP A 93 8.78 0.29 0.94
CA TRP A 93 7.80 0.92 1.81
C TRP A 93 7.36 -0.06 2.89
N ARG A 94 7.80 0.19 4.13
CA ARG A 94 7.40 -0.62 5.29
C ARG A 94 6.17 -0.04 5.94
N VAL A 95 5.21 -0.89 6.26
CA VAL A 95 3.98 -0.51 6.95
C VAL A 95 4.28 -0.38 8.44
N GLU A 96 4.33 0.85 8.92
CA GLU A 96 4.58 1.16 10.34
C GLU A 96 3.30 1.05 11.17
N LEU A 97 2.16 1.38 10.56
CA LEU A 97 0.86 1.32 11.20
C LEU A 97 -0.21 1.02 10.16
N LEU A 98 -1.14 0.13 10.49
CA LEU A 98 -2.34 -0.13 9.73
C LEU A 98 -3.50 -0.24 10.71
N VAL A 99 -4.52 0.59 10.52
CA VAL A 99 -5.70 0.61 11.36
C VAL A 99 -6.97 0.62 10.52
N PRO A 100 -8.10 0.09 11.02
CA PRO A 100 -9.38 0.31 10.38
C PRO A 100 -9.65 1.81 10.33
N ALA A 101 -9.99 2.34 9.14
CA ALA A 101 -10.60 3.64 9.04
C ALA A 101 -12.02 3.47 9.58
N GLY A 102 -12.35 4.14 10.67
CA GLY A 102 -13.63 3.99 11.34
C GLY A 102 -14.78 4.11 10.37
N GLU A 103 -15.82 3.31 10.58
CA GLU A 103 -17.06 3.40 9.84
C GLU A 103 -17.52 4.85 9.80
N ARG A 104 -17.89 5.33 8.63
CA ARG A 104 -18.61 6.57 8.51
C ARG A 104 -19.90 6.40 9.30
N HIS A 105 -19.95 6.93 10.48
CA HIS A 105 -21.20 7.09 11.18
C HIS A 105 -22.01 8.10 10.38
N ASP A 106 -22.91 7.62 9.54
CA ASP A 106 -23.98 8.41 8.92
C ASP A 106 -25.02 8.82 9.98
N GLY A 107 -24.54 9.37 11.08
CA GLY A 107 -25.36 10.03 12.08
C GLY A 107 -25.51 11.51 11.70
N GLY A 108 -26.70 11.93 11.31
CA GLY A 108 -27.02 13.30 10.93
C GLY A 108 -26.62 14.30 12.01
N GLY A 109 -25.40 14.76 11.96
CA GLY A 109 -24.87 15.87 12.72
C GLY A 109 -23.94 16.66 11.84
N MET A 110 -23.83 17.95 12.08
CA MET A 110 -22.89 18.81 11.34
C MET A 110 -21.52 18.15 11.29
N ARG A 111 -21.10 17.77 10.10
CA ARG A 111 -19.76 17.33 9.85
C ARG A 111 -18.82 18.54 9.99
N MET A 112 -18.26 18.69 11.15
CA MET A 112 -16.93 19.30 11.22
C MET A 112 -16.06 18.53 10.26
N ALA A 113 -15.29 19.20 9.42
CA ALA A 113 -14.34 18.56 8.49
C ALA A 113 -13.33 17.74 9.29
N ALA A 114 -13.76 16.57 9.75
CA ALA A 114 -12.86 15.60 10.35
C ALA A 114 -11.91 15.18 9.24
N SER A 115 -10.63 15.25 9.51
CA SER A 115 -9.63 14.63 8.65
C SER A 115 -10.10 13.22 8.30
N PRO A 116 -10.09 12.82 7.02
CA PRO A 116 -10.47 11.46 6.64
C PRO A 116 -9.49 10.40 7.20
N MET A 117 -8.43 10.84 7.84
CA MET A 117 -7.39 10.01 8.42
C MET A 117 -7.69 9.68 9.87
N PRO A 118 -7.64 8.40 10.28
CA PRO A 118 -7.84 8.02 11.67
C PRO A 118 -6.89 8.72 12.64
N ALA A 119 -7.38 9.05 13.83
CA ALA A 119 -6.58 9.72 14.85
C ALA A 119 -5.29 8.99 15.20
N ALA A 120 -5.32 7.66 15.22
CA ALA A 120 -4.14 6.84 15.48
C ALA A 120 -3.03 7.05 14.43
N VAL A 121 -3.40 7.25 13.17
CA VAL A 121 -2.43 7.54 12.09
C VAL A 121 -1.85 8.94 12.28
N LEU A 122 -2.67 9.93 12.60
CA LEU A 122 -2.21 11.30 12.85
C LEU A 122 -1.26 11.36 14.06
N GLN A 123 -1.57 10.65 15.13
CA GLN A 123 -0.69 10.54 16.29
C GLN A 123 0.64 9.88 15.92
N ALA A 124 0.62 8.86 15.07
CA ALA A 124 1.84 8.21 14.61
C ALA A 124 2.69 9.14 13.72
N VAL A 125 2.07 10.01 12.94
CA VAL A 125 2.75 11.08 12.19
C VAL A 125 3.41 12.06 13.18
N ASP A 126 2.65 12.59 14.12
CA ASP A 126 3.14 13.57 15.09
C ASP A 126 4.35 13.06 15.89
N ALA A 127 4.34 11.77 16.21
CA ALA A 127 5.45 11.14 16.93
C ALA A 127 6.74 10.98 16.10
N ARG A 128 6.64 11.05 14.76
CA ARG A 128 7.77 10.75 13.86
C ARG A 128 8.24 11.94 13.04
N ILE A 129 7.38 12.90 12.76
CA ILE A 129 7.68 13.96 11.81
C ILE A 129 8.83 14.85 12.30
N ALA A 130 9.83 15.03 11.43
CA ALA A 130 10.88 16.00 11.59
C ALA A 130 10.59 17.23 10.73
N GLY A 131 10.19 18.32 11.36
CA GLY A 131 9.79 19.54 10.67
C GLY A 131 8.35 19.50 10.18
N GLU A 132 8.13 19.95 8.96
CA GLU A 132 6.81 20.07 8.36
C GLU A 132 6.57 18.97 7.30
N ALA A 133 5.30 18.75 7.00
CA ALA A 133 4.91 17.91 5.86
C ALA A 133 5.43 18.52 4.55
N LEU A 134 5.73 17.67 3.59
CA LEU A 134 6.17 18.11 2.26
C LEU A 134 5.02 18.78 1.53
N ASP A 135 5.33 19.89 0.89
CA ASP A 135 4.47 20.52 -0.11
C ASP A 135 4.57 19.77 -1.46
N ALA A 136 3.78 20.21 -2.44
CA ALA A 136 3.76 19.58 -3.76
C ALA A 136 5.14 19.54 -4.43
N ASP A 137 5.91 20.61 -4.30
CA ASP A 137 7.26 20.68 -4.89
C ASP A 137 8.23 19.75 -4.15
N GLY A 138 8.12 19.66 -2.83
CA GLY A 138 8.90 18.75 -2.01
C GLY A 138 8.62 17.28 -2.36
N GLU A 139 7.35 16.94 -2.56
CA GLU A 139 6.97 15.60 -3.00
C GLU A 139 7.48 15.28 -4.41
N GLN A 140 7.40 16.21 -5.35
CA GLN A 140 7.93 16.01 -6.70
C GLN A 140 9.43 15.75 -6.69
N ARG A 141 10.18 16.53 -5.90
CA ARG A 141 11.62 16.31 -5.73
C ARG A 141 11.93 14.97 -5.07
N ALA A 142 11.20 14.59 -4.04
CA ALA A 142 11.36 13.32 -3.36
C ALA A 142 11.08 12.15 -4.32
N ARG A 143 9.98 12.24 -5.07
CA ARG A 143 9.61 11.24 -6.09
C ARG A 143 10.70 11.10 -7.16
N ALA A 144 11.22 12.21 -7.67
CA ALA A 144 12.29 12.20 -8.68
C ALA A 144 13.56 11.51 -8.19
N ARG A 145 13.82 11.53 -6.88
CA ARG A 145 14.95 10.84 -6.23
C ARG A 145 14.63 9.40 -5.80
N GLY A 146 13.43 8.92 -6.08
CA GLY A 146 12.98 7.60 -5.62
C GLY A 146 12.78 7.51 -4.11
N TRP A 147 12.45 8.63 -3.46
CA TRP A 147 12.20 8.70 -2.01
C TRP A 147 13.42 8.31 -1.15
N ARG A 148 14.61 8.68 -1.61
CA ARG A 148 15.89 8.40 -0.94
C ARG A 148 16.51 9.65 -0.34
#